data_632a2ed852e74fed0ad9a46879a8cb2f
#
_entry.id   632a2ed852e74fed0ad9a46879a8cb2f
#
_cell.length_a   1.000
_cell.length_b   1.000
_cell.length_c   1.000
_cell.angle_alpha   90.00
_cell.angle_beta   90.00
_cell.angle_gamma   90.00
#
_symmetry.space_group_name_H-M   'P 1'
#
loop_
_entity.id
_entity.type
_entity.pdbx_description
1 polymer ?
#
loop_
_entity_poly.entity_id
_entity_poly.type
_entity_poly.pdbx_seq_one_letter_code
_entity_poly.pdbx_strand_id
1 'polypeptide(L)'
;DAVGNTKLDLSANYAFTGAISGAGRVLQQQFANFNLSGVSITSTSYVASAITDSITPSATSSKIMITAQVPVFVKASQSSGGANWFARGHIALYRDSTQFIDNTSMGGSGYTTSSYNYGHVEGYATWSWLDSPSTTSAVAYKIYVKLSALQGTGQVELNGVASISLMEMQN
;
A
#
# COMPACT_ATOMS: atom_id res chain seq x y z
N ASP A 1 29.36 -10.73 31.87
CA ASP A 1 29.99 -9.49 32.33
C ASP A 1 29.39 -8.33 31.52
N ALA A 2 28.78 -7.36 32.24
CA ALA A 2 28.31 -6.14 31.61
C ALA A 2 29.52 -5.38 31.06
N VAL A 3 29.45 -4.93 29.80
CA VAL A 3 30.44 -4.00 29.27
C VAL A 3 30.35 -2.74 30.13
N GLY A 4 31.33 -2.55 31.01
CA GLY A 4 31.44 -1.34 31.81
C GLY A 4 31.53 -0.11 30.90
N ASN A 5 31.27 1.08 31.44
CA ASN A 5 31.26 2.40 30.77
C ASN A 5 32.63 2.81 30.15
N THR A 6 33.41 1.87 29.66
CA THR A 6 34.60 2.15 28.86
C THR A 6 34.15 2.56 27.48
N LYS A 7 34.64 3.71 27.04
CA LYS A 7 34.35 4.28 25.71
C LYS A 7 34.46 3.21 24.63
N LEU A 8 33.38 2.95 23.89
CA LEU A 8 33.45 2.23 22.63
C LEU A 8 34.35 3.03 21.68
N ASP A 9 35.42 2.43 21.21
CA ASP A 9 36.21 3.04 20.16
C ASP A 9 35.45 2.94 18.83
N LEU A 10 34.84 4.02 18.42
CA LEU A 10 34.03 4.09 17.21
C LEU A 10 34.84 3.94 15.91
N SER A 11 36.19 3.92 16.01
CA SER A 11 37.05 3.65 14.86
C SER A 11 37.29 2.15 14.64
N ALA A 12 36.94 1.29 15.58
CA ALA A 12 37.14 -0.13 15.48
C ALA A 12 35.92 -0.85 14.87
N ASN A 13 36.17 -1.83 14.01
CA ASN A 13 35.14 -2.73 13.52
C ASN A 13 34.75 -3.72 14.61
N TYR A 14 33.58 -3.55 15.21
CA TYR A 14 33.05 -4.49 16.19
C TYR A 14 32.22 -5.59 15.50
N ALA A 15 32.69 -6.83 15.58
CA ALA A 15 31.89 -7.99 15.23
C ALA A 15 31.06 -8.42 16.47
N PHE A 16 29.75 -8.22 16.43
CA PHE A 16 28.88 -8.79 17.45
C PHE A 16 28.66 -10.27 17.12
N THR A 17 29.32 -11.15 17.86
CA THR A 17 29.18 -12.60 17.72
C THR A 17 28.00 -13.16 18.50
N GLY A 18 27.39 -12.37 19.36
CA GLY A 18 26.18 -12.72 20.12
C GLY A 18 24.90 -12.24 19.41
N ALA A 19 23.81 -12.96 19.65
CA ALA A 19 22.51 -12.51 19.18
C ALA A 19 22.11 -11.19 19.85
N ILE A 20 21.86 -10.15 19.07
CA ILE A 20 21.21 -8.94 19.56
C ILE A 20 19.72 -9.29 19.71
N SER A 21 19.24 -9.48 20.93
CA SER A 21 17.84 -9.80 21.21
C SER A 21 17.07 -8.54 21.60
N GLY A 22 15.82 -8.48 21.24
CA GLY A 22 14.89 -7.41 21.62
C GLY A 22 13.68 -7.38 20.70
N ALA A 23 12.50 -7.26 21.28
CA ALA A 23 11.27 -7.06 20.53
C ALA A 23 11.34 -5.77 19.68
N GLY A 24 10.76 -5.80 18.48
CA GLY A 24 10.71 -4.66 17.58
C GLY A 24 11.97 -4.42 16.75
N ARG A 25 13.02 -5.28 16.86
CA ARG A 25 14.19 -5.17 16.00
C ARG A 25 13.83 -5.49 14.55
N VAL A 26 14.28 -4.65 13.62
CA VAL A 26 14.18 -4.93 12.19
C VAL A 26 15.19 -6.00 11.81
N LEU A 27 14.72 -7.09 11.22
CA LEU A 27 15.54 -8.23 10.79
C LEU A 27 15.92 -8.12 9.31
N GLN A 28 14.98 -7.70 8.47
CA GLN A 28 15.18 -7.44 7.06
C GLN A 28 14.16 -6.43 6.53
N GLN A 29 14.45 -5.84 5.39
CA GLN A 29 13.56 -4.93 4.69
C GLN A 29 13.58 -5.21 3.19
N GLN A 30 12.41 -5.21 2.56
CA GLN A 30 12.21 -5.15 1.12
C GLN A 30 11.58 -3.81 0.76
N PHE A 31 11.91 -3.30 -0.41
CA PHE A 31 11.38 -2.04 -0.89
C PHE A 31 11.28 -2.04 -2.42
N ALA A 32 10.12 -1.74 -2.94
CA ALA A 32 9.87 -1.67 -4.37
C ALA A 32 9.17 -0.36 -4.77
N ASN A 33 9.62 0.22 -5.88
CA ASN A 33 9.00 1.36 -6.53
C ASN A 33 8.42 0.93 -7.89
N PHE A 34 7.30 1.55 -8.25
CA PHE A 34 6.57 1.28 -9.49
C PHE A 34 6.26 2.59 -10.20
N ASN A 35 6.74 2.75 -11.42
CA ASN A 35 6.35 3.84 -12.30
C ASN A 35 5.05 3.42 -13.01
N LEU A 36 3.93 3.98 -12.58
CA LEU A 36 2.61 3.70 -13.13
C LEU A 36 2.28 4.76 -14.18
N SER A 37 1.86 4.32 -15.36
CA SER A 37 1.54 5.20 -16.48
C SER A 37 0.08 5.02 -16.88
N GLY A 38 -0.82 5.69 -16.14
CA GLY A 38 -2.23 5.78 -16.49
C GLY A 38 -2.98 4.45 -16.51
N VAL A 39 -2.70 3.55 -15.53
CA VAL A 39 -3.46 2.28 -15.42
C VAL A 39 -4.89 2.60 -15.01
N SER A 40 -5.83 2.42 -15.94
CA SER A 40 -7.24 2.74 -15.75
C SER A 40 -8.04 1.51 -15.30
N ILE A 41 -8.80 1.65 -14.22
CA ILE A 41 -9.65 0.62 -13.62
C ILE A 41 -11.10 1.12 -13.62
N THR A 42 -11.98 0.41 -14.34
CA THR A 42 -13.43 0.64 -14.35
C THR A 42 -14.22 -0.49 -13.70
N SER A 43 -13.51 -1.54 -13.27
CA SER A 43 -14.10 -2.70 -12.61
C SER A 43 -14.65 -2.34 -11.24
N THR A 44 -15.85 -2.84 -10.94
CA THR A 44 -16.47 -2.80 -9.60
C THR A 44 -16.00 -3.92 -8.68
N SER A 45 -15.29 -4.89 -9.23
CA SER A 45 -14.58 -5.93 -8.47
C SER A 45 -13.11 -5.55 -8.33
N TYR A 46 -12.47 -6.01 -7.27
CA TYR A 46 -11.05 -5.78 -7.05
C TYR A 46 -10.18 -6.38 -8.16
N VAL A 47 -9.35 -5.55 -8.78
CA VAL A 47 -8.38 -5.91 -9.81
C VAL A 47 -6.98 -5.74 -9.23
N ALA A 48 -6.12 -6.74 -9.44
CA ALA A 48 -4.73 -6.68 -9.01
C ALA A 48 -3.97 -5.57 -9.76
N SER A 49 -3.24 -4.75 -9.04
CA SER A 49 -2.30 -3.80 -9.63
C SER A 49 -0.92 -4.43 -9.82
N ALA A 50 -0.01 -3.68 -10.45
CA ALA A 50 1.40 -4.06 -10.53
C ALA A 50 2.15 -3.88 -9.20
N ILE A 51 1.58 -3.18 -8.21
CA ILE A 51 2.22 -2.86 -6.94
C ILE A 51 2.21 -4.10 -6.05
N THR A 52 3.35 -4.77 -5.97
CA THR A 52 3.51 -6.00 -5.18
C THR A 52 4.96 -6.17 -4.75
N ASP A 53 5.17 -6.72 -3.57
CA ASP A 53 6.47 -7.16 -3.11
C ASP A 53 6.31 -8.39 -2.21
N SER A 54 7.39 -9.11 -1.95
CA SER A 54 7.38 -10.33 -1.15
C SER A 54 8.52 -10.37 -0.14
N ILE A 55 8.28 -11.02 0.99
CA ILE A 55 9.25 -11.19 2.05
C ILE A 55 9.17 -12.63 2.56
N THR A 56 10.32 -13.21 2.95
CA THR A 56 10.38 -14.52 3.59
C THR A 56 10.72 -14.33 5.06
N PRO A 57 9.74 -14.48 5.98
CA PRO A 57 10.01 -14.27 7.40
C PRO A 57 11.02 -15.29 7.93
N SER A 58 11.90 -14.85 8.82
CA SER A 58 12.94 -15.70 9.43
C SER A 58 12.39 -16.60 10.54
N ALA A 59 11.25 -16.24 11.13
CA ALA A 59 10.56 -17.01 12.16
C ALA A 59 9.04 -16.89 12.05
N THR A 60 8.33 -17.93 12.50
CA THR A 60 6.85 -17.92 12.52
C THR A 60 6.27 -16.88 13.48
N SER A 61 7.04 -16.41 14.44
CA SER A 61 6.67 -15.34 15.36
C SER A 61 6.91 -13.94 14.81
N SER A 62 7.65 -13.80 13.71
CA SER A 62 7.98 -12.50 13.12
C SER A 62 6.72 -11.72 12.71
N LYS A 63 6.80 -10.41 12.85
CA LYS A 63 5.81 -9.44 12.37
C LYS A 63 6.31 -8.77 11.10
N ILE A 64 5.39 -8.48 10.19
CA ILE A 64 5.72 -7.72 8.98
C ILE A 64 5.01 -6.36 9.04
N MET A 65 5.78 -5.29 9.09
CA MET A 65 5.28 -3.93 8.89
C MET A 65 5.22 -3.67 7.38
N ILE A 66 4.03 -3.42 6.89
CA ILE A 66 3.77 -3.05 5.49
C ILE A 66 3.50 -1.55 5.45
N THR A 67 4.23 -0.81 4.62
CA THR A 67 3.93 0.59 4.31
C THR A 67 3.77 0.73 2.81
N ALA A 68 2.70 1.39 2.36
CA ALA A 68 2.48 1.62 0.95
C ALA A 68 2.04 3.05 0.67
N GLN A 69 2.45 3.56 -0.48
CA GLN A 69 2.01 4.82 -1.05
C GLN A 69 1.58 4.57 -2.49
N VAL A 70 0.33 4.93 -2.81
CA VAL A 70 -0.27 4.67 -4.12
C VAL A 70 -0.84 5.97 -4.68
N PRO A 71 -0.37 6.44 -5.86
CA PRO A 71 -0.96 7.58 -6.53
C PRO A 71 -2.31 7.18 -7.09
N VAL A 72 -3.35 7.92 -6.76
CA VAL A 72 -4.73 7.62 -7.15
C VAL A 72 -5.36 8.85 -7.76
N PHE A 73 -5.96 8.66 -8.91
CA PHE A 73 -6.76 9.63 -9.60
C PHE A 73 -8.14 9.04 -9.87
N VAL A 74 -9.19 9.63 -9.31
CA VAL A 74 -10.57 9.18 -9.48
C VAL A 74 -11.30 10.16 -10.38
N LYS A 75 -11.77 9.67 -11.51
CA LYS A 75 -12.59 10.43 -12.45
C LYS A 75 -14.05 10.01 -12.33
N ALA A 76 -14.94 10.97 -12.41
CA ALA A 76 -16.37 10.73 -12.56
C ALA A 76 -16.92 11.62 -13.67
N SER A 77 -17.81 11.09 -14.49
CA SER A 77 -18.45 11.82 -15.58
C SER A 77 -19.88 11.36 -15.80
N GLN A 78 -20.69 12.24 -16.38
CA GLN A 78 -22.06 11.94 -16.78
C GLN A 78 -22.38 12.60 -18.10
N SER A 79 -23.17 11.92 -18.93
CA SER A 79 -23.50 12.35 -20.28
C SER A 79 -24.69 13.31 -20.37
N SER A 80 -25.48 13.48 -19.29
CA SER A 80 -26.67 14.34 -19.26
C SER A 80 -26.62 15.33 -18.11
N GLY A 81 -27.00 16.59 -18.37
CA GLY A 81 -27.00 17.65 -17.39
C GLY A 81 -28.04 17.47 -16.28
N GLY A 82 -27.81 18.11 -15.12
CA GLY A 82 -28.75 18.25 -14.04
C GLY A 82 -28.78 17.14 -13.00
N ALA A 83 -27.85 16.21 -13.00
CA ALA A 83 -27.74 15.16 -11.98
C ALA A 83 -26.41 15.22 -11.25
N ASN A 84 -26.44 14.87 -9.96
CA ASN A 84 -25.24 14.61 -9.19
C ASN A 84 -24.57 13.33 -9.68
N TRP A 85 -23.24 13.34 -9.78
CA TRP A 85 -22.46 12.16 -10.09
C TRP A 85 -21.35 12.00 -9.07
N PHE A 86 -20.99 10.77 -8.81
CA PHE A 86 -20.02 10.41 -7.80
C PHE A 86 -19.31 9.11 -8.17
N ALA A 87 -18.00 9.12 -8.08
CA ALA A 87 -17.17 7.92 -8.20
C ALA A 87 -16.21 7.86 -7.01
N ARG A 88 -15.89 6.64 -6.60
CA ARG A 88 -14.95 6.37 -5.52
C ARG A 88 -14.01 5.25 -5.94
N GLY A 89 -12.72 5.48 -5.79
CA GLY A 89 -11.69 4.45 -5.87
C GLY A 89 -11.54 3.76 -4.52
N HIS A 90 -11.48 2.45 -4.50
CA HIS A 90 -11.16 1.66 -3.32
C HIS A 90 -9.86 0.93 -3.54
N ILE A 91 -9.02 0.92 -2.52
CA ILE A 91 -7.72 0.25 -2.53
C ILE A 91 -7.71 -0.75 -1.39
N ALA A 92 -7.27 -1.97 -1.69
CA ALA A 92 -7.16 -3.05 -0.72
C ALA A 92 -5.73 -3.63 -0.75
N LEU A 93 -5.28 -4.13 0.40
CA LEU A 93 -4.07 -4.91 0.52
C LEU A 93 -4.44 -6.39 0.62
N TYR A 94 -3.81 -7.20 -0.21
CA TYR A 94 -3.91 -8.65 -0.19
C TYR A 94 -2.59 -9.25 0.29
N ARG A 95 -2.69 -10.31 1.09
CA ARG A 95 -1.63 -11.23 1.39
C ARG A 95 -1.86 -12.49 0.58
N ASP A 96 -0.96 -12.76 -0.35
CA ASP A 96 -1.14 -13.84 -1.35
C ASP A 96 -2.47 -13.67 -2.10
N SER A 97 -3.44 -14.57 -1.92
CA SER A 97 -4.78 -14.50 -2.52
C SER A 97 -5.86 -14.00 -1.55
N THR A 98 -5.52 -13.71 -0.29
CA THR A 98 -6.48 -13.34 0.75
C THR A 98 -6.50 -11.83 0.94
N GLN A 99 -7.68 -11.23 0.86
CA GLN A 99 -7.86 -9.83 1.20
C GLN A 99 -7.59 -9.64 2.69
N PHE A 100 -6.63 -8.78 2.97
CA PHE A 100 -6.12 -8.53 4.32
C PHE A 100 -6.66 -7.21 4.89
N ILE A 101 -6.65 -6.17 4.06
CA ILE A 101 -7.26 -4.88 4.38
C ILE A 101 -8.20 -4.50 3.25
N ASP A 102 -9.41 -4.09 3.59
CA ASP A 102 -10.30 -3.34 2.72
C ASP A 102 -10.46 -1.96 3.32
N ASN A 103 -10.37 -0.92 2.48
CA ASN A 103 -10.91 0.37 2.88
C ASN A 103 -10.00 1.60 2.90
N THR A 104 -9.17 1.79 1.91
CA THR A 104 -8.79 3.16 1.61
C THR A 104 -9.62 3.62 0.42
N SER A 105 -10.58 4.52 0.64
CA SER A 105 -11.39 5.06 -0.44
C SER A 105 -11.04 6.53 -0.69
N MET A 106 -10.83 6.87 -1.97
CA MET A 106 -10.77 8.23 -2.45
C MET A 106 -11.98 8.47 -3.37
N GLY A 107 -12.64 9.59 -3.21
CA GLY A 107 -13.85 9.92 -3.94
C GLY A 107 -13.76 11.24 -4.68
N GLY A 108 -14.25 11.25 -5.91
CA GLY A 108 -14.53 12.45 -6.68
C GLY A 108 -16.04 12.62 -6.86
N SER A 109 -16.55 13.80 -6.66
CA SER A 109 -17.97 14.14 -6.85
C SER A 109 -18.11 15.44 -7.62
N GLY A 110 -19.23 15.60 -8.28
CA GLY A 110 -19.55 16.82 -8.96
C GLY A 110 -21.03 16.92 -9.31
N TYR A 111 -21.39 18.09 -9.78
CA TYR A 111 -22.71 18.41 -10.29
C TYR A 111 -22.58 18.80 -11.76
N THR A 112 -23.35 18.16 -12.65
CA THR A 112 -23.34 18.54 -14.06
C THR A 112 -24.21 19.77 -14.26
N THR A 113 -23.61 20.85 -14.75
CA THR A 113 -24.31 21.91 -15.47
C THR A 113 -24.12 21.66 -16.97
N SER A 114 -24.83 22.39 -17.80
CA SER A 114 -24.68 22.30 -19.27
C SER A 114 -23.24 22.49 -19.80
N SER A 115 -22.33 22.94 -18.94
CA SER A 115 -20.95 23.27 -19.32
C SER A 115 -19.88 22.34 -18.71
N TYR A 116 -20.20 21.51 -17.72
CA TYR A 116 -19.24 20.66 -16.99
C TYR A 116 -19.81 19.26 -16.76
N ASN A 117 -19.28 18.29 -17.48
CA ASN A 117 -19.69 16.88 -17.38
C ASN A 117 -18.64 16.00 -16.70
N TYR A 118 -17.69 16.60 -15.97
CA TYR A 118 -16.51 15.91 -15.52
C TYR A 118 -15.99 16.47 -14.20
N GLY A 119 -15.60 15.60 -13.31
CA GLY A 119 -14.88 15.94 -12.07
C GLY A 119 -13.88 14.86 -11.71
N HIS A 120 -12.86 15.28 -10.98
CA HIS A 120 -11.82 14.38 -10.53
C HIS A 120 -11.30 14.76 -9.14
N VAL A 121 -10.72 13.78 -8.49
CA VAL A 121 -9.90 13.92 -7.29
C VAL A 121 -8.62 13.14 -7.51
N GLU A 122 -7.49 13.76 -7.22
CA GLU A 122 -6.17 13.12 -7.25
C GLU A 122 -5.46 13.26 -5.92
N GLY A 123 -4.57 12.33 -5.62
CA GLY A 123 -3.76 12.33 -4.42
C GLY A 123 -3.06 10.99 -4.21
N TYR A 124 -2.51 10.85 -3.02
CA TYR A 124 -1.86 9.60 -2.61
C TYR A 124 -2.67 8.92 -1.52
N ALA A 125 -2.97 7.65 -1.71
CA ALA A 125 -3.40 6.77 -0.64
C ALA A 125 -2.15 6.22 0.06
N THR A 126 -2.01 6.50 1.35
CA THR A 126 -0.87 6.07 2.15
C THR A 126 -1.37 5.37 3.40
N TRP A 127 -0.77 4.25 3.74
CA TRP A 127 -1.06 3.56 4.99
C TRP A 127 0.09 2.67 5.44
N SER A 128 0.02 2.29 6.72
CA SER A 128 0.93 1.33 7.33
C SER A 128 0.12 0.28 8.07
N TRP A 129 0.57 -0.96 8.04
CA TRP A 129 -0.08 -2.08 8.71
C TRP A 129 0.92 -3.08 9.25
N LEU A 130 0.58 -3.72 10.36
CA LEU A 130 1.40 -4.77 10.96
C LEU A 130 0.68 -6.11 10.82
N ASP A 131 1.29 -7.03 10.09
CA ASP A 131 0.81 -8.41 9.89
C ASP A 131 1.59 -9.43 10.73
N SER A 132 0.94 -10.55 10.98
CA SER A 132 1.50 -11.74 11.62
C SER A 132 1.29 -12.95 10.71
N PRO A 133 2.13 -13.18 9.72
CA PRO A 133 1.90 -14.21 8.71
C PRO A 133 2.02 -15.64 9.26
N SER A 134 2.69 -15.82 10.40
CA SER A 134 2.87 -17.11 11.10
C SER A 134 3.48 -18.20 10.23
N THR A 135 4.37 -17.83 9.32
CA THR A 135 5.06 -18.72 8.39
C THR A 135 6.51 -18.30 8.18
N THR A 136 7.34 -19.22 7.74
CA THR A 136 8.70 -18.99 7.23
C THR A 136 8.79 -19.18 5.71
N SER A 137 7.65 -19.42 5.04
CA SER A 137 7.57 -19.39 3.58
C SER A 137 7.47 -17.96 3.08
N ALA A 138 7.82 -17.73 1.82
CA ALA A 138 7.64 -16.42 1.18
C ALA A 138 6.16 -16.02 1.18
N VAL A 139 5.90 -14.76 1.52
CA VAL A 139 4.56 -14.15 1.57
C VAL A 139 4.57 -12.93 0.65
N ALA A 140 3.62 -12.86 -0.27
CA ALA A 140 3.47 -11.73 -1.17
C ALA A 140 2.38 -10.76 -0.68
N TYR A 141 2.69 -9.47 -0.70
CA TYR A 141 1.74 -8.40 -0.44
C TYR A 141 1.48 -7.63 -1.73
N LYS A 142 0.20 -7.46 -2.07
CA LYS A 142 -0.21 -6.87 -3.34
C LYS A 142 -1.36 -5.89 -3.16
N ILE A 143 -1.30 -4.79 -3.88
CA ILE A 143 -2.36 -3.79 -3.93
C ILE A 143 -3.40 -4.15 -4.99
N TYR A 144 -4.65 -4.11 -4.59
CA TYR A 144 -5.82 -4.27 -5.46
C TYR A 144 -6.64 -2.99 -5.47
N VAL A 145 -7.31 -2.74 -6.59
CA VAL A 145 -8.08 -1.51 -6.81
C VAL A 145 -9.42 -1.85 -7.43
N LYS A 146 -10.48 -1.15 -7.03
CA LYS A 146 -11.80 -1.21 -7.68
C LYS A 146 -12.42 0.18 -7.75
N LEU A 147 -13.35 0.33 -8.67
CA LEU A 147 -14.23 1.47 -8.77
C LEU A 147 -15.55 1.22 -8.05
N SER A 148 -16.08 2.24 -7.39
CA SER A 148 -17.49 2.31 -6.99
C SER A 148 -18.07 3.61 -7.55
N ALA A 149 -19.00 3.52 -8.48
CA ALA A 149 -19.72 4.65 -9.02
C ALA A 149 -21.18 4.57 -8.54
N LEU A 150 -21.69 5.65 -7.92
CA LEU A 150 -23.08 5.71 -7.47
C LEU A 150 -24.01 6.23 -8.56
N GLN A 151 -23.51 7.13 -9.41
CA GLN A 151 -24.23 7.67 -10.56
C GLN A 151 -23.20 8.06 -11.65
N GLY A 152 -23.60 7.92 -12.92
CA GLY A 152 -22.73 8.22 -14.07
C GLY A 152 -21.71 7.12 -14.33
N THR A 153 -20.65 7.49 -15.01
CA THR A 153 -19.49 6.64 -15.28
C THR A 153 -18.28 7.11 -14.48
N GLY A 154 -17.38 6.21 -14.18
CA GLY A 154 -16.17 6.55 -13.44
C GLY A 154 -15.01 5.66 -13.81
N GLN A 155 -13.83 6.10 -13.42
CA GLN A 155 -12.62 5.28 -13.43
C GLN A 155 -11.70 5.66 -12.29
N VAL A 156 -10.95 4.69 -11.83
CA VAL A 156 -9.78 4.90 -10.99
C VAL A 156 -8.57 4.76 -11.88
N GLU A 157 -7.66 5.71 -11.82
CA GLU A 157 -6.42 5.68 -12.56
C GLU A 157 -5.24 5.71 -11.58
N LEU A 158 -4.28 4.84 -11.80
CA LEU A 158 -3.02 4.84 -11.09
C LEU A 158 -1.97 5.47 -12.01
N ASN A 159 -1.48 6.65 -11.64
CA ASN A 159 -0.54 7.41 -12.46
C ASN A 159 0.49 8.11 -11.57
N GLY A 160 1.76 7.82 -11.76
CA GLY A 160 2.86 8.34 -10.95
C GLY A 160 3.67 7.23 -10.28
N VAL A 161 4.45 7.59 -9.27
CA VAL A 161 5.30 6.64 -8.55
C VAL A 161 4.56 6.08 -7.34
N ALA A 162 4.37 4.76 -7.34
CA ALA A 162 3.93 4.02 -6.16
C ALA A 162 5.12 3.37 -5.46
N SER A 163 4.98 3.10 -4.17
CA SER A 163 5.96 2.33 -3.41
C SER A 163 5.29 1.37 -2.44
N ILE A 164 5.97 0.27 -2.16
CA ILE A 164 5.65 -0.64 -1.08
C ILE A 164 6.94 -0.98 -0.32
N SER A 165 6.87 -1.01 0.99
CA SER A 165 7.96 -1.44 1.87
C SER A 165 7.45 -2.52 2.81
N LEU A 166 8.21 -3.59 2.92
CA LEU A 166 7.98 -4.71 3.82
C LEU A 166 9.14 -4.81 4.79
N MET A 167 8.87 -4.72 6.08
CA MET A 167 9.89 -4.72 7.10
C MET A 167 9.60 -5.84 8.10
N GLU A 168 10.48 -6.84 8.18
CA GLU A 168 10.37 -7.88 9.19
C GLU A 168 10.86 -7.37 10.54
N MET A 169 10.01 -7.55 11.54
CA MET A 169 10.29 -7.17 12.91
C MET A 169 10.30 -8.42 13.81
N GLN A 170 11.28 -8.48 14.68
CA GLN A 170 11.33 -9.50 15.73
C GLN A 170 10.21 -9.26 16.73
N ASN A 171 9.46 -10.31 17.06
CA ASN A 171 8.44 -10.28 18.10
C ASN A 171 9.05 -10.68 19.44
#